data_2d6947baed563d304113bc98bdc426a1
#
_entry.id   2d6947baed563d304113bc98bdc426a1
#
_cell.length_a   1.000
_cell.length_b   1.000
_cell.length_c   1.000
_cell.angle_alpha   90.00
_cell.angle_beta   90.00
_cell.angle_gamma   90.00
#
_symmetry.space_group_name_H-M   'P 1'
#
loop_
_entity.id
_entity.type
_entity.pdbx_description
1 polymer ?
#
loop_
_entity_poly.entity_id
_entity_poly.type
_entity_poly.pdbx_seq_one_letter_code
_entity_poly.pdbx_strand_id
1 'polypeptide(L)'
;TSTRPAESLYTGRSVQDAKWVAQKLDAKLMFASTGLGLIGSEQPCPAYNLTVASEPNSIRPWLGKLGLHPSDWWDAINNHWQRPNPIAALAKRADIKHILIALSANYVDLVANDLAQIATNDRPKLRLFTSRPGIERLPEHFRSLAMPYDERLESSRLAGTRADFPQRSMRHFVELIAAPTDSSSA
;
A
#
# COMPACT_ATOMS: atom_id res chain seq x y z
N THR A 1 24.37 -10.72 8.49
CA THR A 1 23.29 -9.84 8.98
C THR A 1 22.09 -10.72 9.29
N SER A 2 21.56 -10.64 10.52
CA SER A 2 20.38 -11.40 10.91
C SER A 2 19.17 -10.94 10.08
N THR A 3 18.45 -11.88 9.47
CA THR A 3 17.19 -11.61 8.75
C THR A 3 16.00 -12.06 9.59
N ARG A 4 14.88 -11.38 9.45
CA ARG A 4 13.60 -11.74 10.07
C ARG A 4 12.48 -11.62 9.03
N PRO A 5 11.34 -12.31 9.18
CA PRO A 5 10.19 -12.07 8.33
C PRO A 5 9.81 -10.59 8.30
N ALA A 6 9.45 -10.08 7.13
CA ALA A 6 9.11 -8.66 6.96
C ALA A 6 8.04 -8.20 7.97
N GLU A 7 7.03 -9.01 8.20
CA GLU A 7 5.97 -8.74 9.18
C GLU A 7 6.43 -8.60 10.64
N SER A 8 7.63 -9.09 10.95
CA SER A 8 8.24 -8.95 12.29
C SER A 8 9.09 -7.68 12.40
N LEU A 9 9.50 -7.09 11.27
CA LEU A 9 10.27 -5.86 11.21
C LEU A 9 9.36 -4.63 11.14
N TYR A 10 8.29 -4.72 10.37
CA TYR A 10 7.32 -3.65 10.28
C TYR A 10 6.31 -3.78 11.42
N THR A 11 6.30 -2.76 12.28
CA THR A 11 5.46 -2.71 13.47
C THR A 11 4.59 -1.45 13.47
N GLY A 12 3.67 -1.38 14.40
CA GLY A 12 2.76 -0.25 14.52
C GLY A 12 1.33 -0.59 14.08
N ARG A 13 0.43 0.36 14.35
CA ARG A 13 -1.01 0.18 14.15
C ARG A 13 -1.36 -0.11 12.68
N SER A 14 -0.77 0.63 11.73
CA SER A 14 -1.01 0.42 10.30
C SER A 14 -0.72 -1.01 9.84
N VAL A 15 0.35 -1.60 10.37
CA VAL A 15 0.72 -2.99 10.08
C VAL A 15 -0.26 -3.97 10.72
N GLN A 16 -0.72 -3.70 11.94
CA GLN A 16 -1.71 -4.54 12.62
C GLN A 16 -3.05 -4.52 11.86
N ASP A 17 -3.50 -3.35 11.40
CA ASP A 17 -4.71 -3.25 10.59
C ASP A 17 -4.58 -3.99 9.26
N ALA A 18 -3.42 -3.89 8.59
CA ALA A 18 -3.14 -4.62 7.36
C ALA A 18 -3.11 -6.15 7.57
N LYS A 19 -2.50 -6.62 8.66
CA LYS A 19 -2.50 -8.04 9.05
C LYS A 19 -3.91 -8.55 9.32
N TRP A 20 -4.71 -7.78 10.06
CA TRP A 20 -6.11 -8.14 10.33
C TRP A 20 -6.90 -8.29 9.03
N VAL A 21 -6.75 -7.35 8.09
CA VAL A 21 -7.40 -7.41 6.77
C VAL A 21 -6.97 -8.66 6.01
N ALA A 22 -5.67 -8.93 5.94
CA ALA A 22 -5.14 -10.11 5.24
C ALA A 22 -5.70 -11.42 5.82
N GLN A 23 -5.73 -11.55 7.15
CA GLN A 23 -6.31 -12.71 7.83
C GLN A 23 -7.81 -12.84 7.57
N LYS A 24 -8.55 -11.72 7.63
CA LYS A 24 -10.01 -11.73 7.44
C LYS A 24 -10.42 -12.15 6.02
N LEU A 25 -9.59 -11.84 5.03
CA LEU A 25 -9.85 -12.12 3.62
C LEU A 25 -9.11 -13.37 3.10
N ASP A 26 -8.37 -14.07 3.95
CA ASP A 26 -7.44 -15.15 3.54
C ASP A 26 -6.54 -14.69 2.36
N ALA A 27 -5.98 -13.51 2.49
CA ALA A 27 -5.22 -12.84 1.44
C ALA A 27 -3.72 -12.77 1.78
N LYS A 28 -2.90 -12.73 0.74
CA LYS A 28 -1.46 -12.49 0.90
C LYS A 28 -1.20 -11.02 1.26
N LEU A 29 -0.45 -10.81 2.34
CA LEU A 29 0.01 -9.49 2.75
C LEU A 29 1.37 -9.19 2.12
N MET A 30 1.48 -7.99 1.55
CA MET A 30 2.73 -7.49 0.98
C MET A 30 3.02 -6.07 1.49
N PHE A 31 4.29 -5.72 1.55
CA PHE A 31 4.76 -4.40 1.96
C PHE A 31 5.47 -3.69 0.81
N ALA A 32 5.11 -2.43 0.57
CA ALA A 32 5.91 -1.53 -0.25
C ALA A 32 7.07 -1.00 0.61
N SER A 33 8.25 -1.54 0.39
CA SER A 33 9.45 -1.27 1.17
C SER A 33 10.37 -0.28 0.45
N THR A 34 10.76 0.80 1.11
CA THR A 34 11.70 1.78 0.55
C THR A 34 13.07 1.15 0.27
N GLY A 35 13.50 0.15 1.04
CA GLY A 35 14.81 -0.48 0.90
C GLY A 35 14.81 -1.78 0.09
N LEU A 36 13.67 -2.43 -0.15
CA LEU A 36 13.60 -3.79 -0.70
C LEU A 36 12.59 -3.95 -1.84
N GLY A 37 11.87 -2.88 -2.21
CA GLY A 37 10.80 -2.97 -3.22
C GLY A 37 9.53 -3.64 -2.66
N LEU A 38 8.77 -4.33 -3.49
CA LEU A 38 7.58 -5.06 -3.05
C LEU A 38 7.99 -6.43 -2.48
N ILE A 39 7.67 -6.65 -1.19
CA ILE A 39 8.03 -7.88 -0.47
C ILE A 39 6.83 -8.50 0.24
N GLY A 40 6.80 -9.84 0.28
CA GLY A 40 5.80 -10.58 1.05
C GLY A 40 6.03 -10.50 2.56
N SER A 41 4.96 -10.63 3.36
CA SER A 41 5.02 -10.55 4.82
C SER A 41 5.95 -11.57 5.45
N GLU A 42 6.04 -12.77 4.89
CA GLU A 42 6.87 -13.87 5.38
C GLU A 42 8.32 -13.82 4.84
N GLN A 43 8.59 -12.94 3.86
CA GLN A 43 9.90 -12.90 3.23
C GLN A 43 10.98 -12.46 4.22
N PRO A 44 12.07 -13.22 4.36
CA PRO A 44 13.20 -12.81 5.19
C PRO A 44 13.83 -11.52 4.67
N CYS A 45 13.99 -10.54 5.52
CA CYS A 45 14.65 -9.29 5.17
C CYS A 45 15.57 -8.81 6.29
N PRO A 46 16.66 -8.10 5.94
CA PRO A 46 17.54 -7.49 6.93
C PRO A 46 16.86 -6.26 7.53
N ALA A 47 17.20 -5.96 8.77
CA ALA A 47 16.82 -4.67 9.36
C ALA A 47 17.54 -3.53 8.61
N TYR A 48 16.80 -2.52 8.22
CA TYR A 48 17.31 -1.31 7.59
C TYR A 48 16.51 -0.08 8.07
N ASN A 49 17.07 1.11 7.86
CA ASN A 49 16.47 2.35 8.31
C ASN A 49 16.39 3.35 7.16
N LEU A 50 15.53 3.07 6.17
CA LEU A 50 15.24 3.96 5.03
C LEU A 50 13.75 4.20 4.94
N THR A 51 13.35 5.43 4.65
CA THR A 51 11.95 5.79 4.39
C THR A 51 11.84 6.75 3.23
N VAL A 52 10.67 6.79 2.60
CA VAL A 52 10.27 7.82 1.63
C VAL A 52 9.46 8.94 2.30
N ALA A 53 9.12 8.79 3.57
CA ALA A 53 8.46 9.83 4.36
C ALA A 53 9.43 10.98 4.71
N SER A 54 8.90 12.11 5.18
CA SER A 54 9.70 13.28 5.56
C SER A 54 10.29 13.10 6.97
N GLU A 55 11.28 12.24 7.10
CA GLU A 55 11.98 11.89 8.33
C GLU A 55 13.50 11.98 8.12
N PRO A 56 14.32 11.98 9.19
CA PRO A 56 15.78 12.14 9.06
C PRO A 56 16.47 11.10 8.17
N ASN A 57 15.89 9.89 8.09
CA ASN A 57 16.37 8.77 7.28
C ASN A 57 15.68 8.68 5.90
N SER A 58 15.07 9.79 5.45
CA SER A 58 14.40 9.86 4.15
C SER A 58 15.38 9.83 2.98
N ILE A 59 15.01 9.08 1.94
CA ILE A 59 15.74 9.07 0.67
C ILE A 59 15.46 10.32 -0.17
N ARG A 60 14.39 11.09 0.12
CA ARG A 60 13.97 12.24 -0.71
C ARG A 60 15.03 13.32 -0.92
N PRO A 61 15.78 13.77 0.11
CA PRO A 61 16.82 14.78 -0.10
C PRO A 61 17.93 14.33 -1.04
N TRP A 62 18.26 13.06 -1.04
CA TRP A 62 19.23 12.41 -1.88
C TRP A 62 18.75 12.34 -3.33
N LEU A 63 17.47 11.83 -3.55
CA LEU A 63 16.86 11.79 -4.86
C LEU A 63 16.74 13.18 -5.48
N GLY A 64 16.35 14.19 -4.70
CA GLY A 64 16.29 15.58 -5.15
C GLY A 64 17.62 16.15 -5.63
N LYS A 65 18.74 15.79 -4.99
CA LYS A 65 20.10 16.18 -5.45
C LYS A 65 20.48 15.55 -6.78
N LEU A 66 19.89 14.40 -7.10
CA LEU A 66 20.12 13.66 -8.34
C LEU A 66 19.08 13.98 -9.43
N GLY A 67 18.11 14.84 -9.14
CA GLY A 67 17.00 15.14 -10.06
C GLY A 67 16.04 13.96 -10.27
N LEU A 68 15.99 13.04 -9.31
CA LEU A 68 15.17 11.83 -9.37
C LEU A 68 13.91 11.94 -8.51
N HIS A 69 12.85 11.26 -8.94
CA HIS A 69 11.63 11.09 -8.17
C HIS A 69 11.63 9.80 -7.32
N PRO A 70 10.81 9.71 -6.27
CA PRO A 70 10.67 8.47 -5.51
C PRO A 70 10.30 7.24 -6.36
N SER A 71 9.53 7.43 -7.42
CA SER A 71 9.16 6.36 -8.35
C SER A 71 10.34 5.81 -9.16
N ASP A 72 11.32 6.65 -9.49
CA ASP A 72 12.55 6.18 -10.16
C ASP A 72 13.37 5.27 -9.23
N TRP A 73 13.37 5.57 -7.93
CA TRP A 73 13.97 4.71 -6.92
C TRP A 73 13.24 3.36 -6.80
N TRP A 74 11.91 3.38 -6.82
CA TRP A 74 11.10 2.15 -6.82
C TRP A 74 11.42 1.26 -8.01
N ASP A 75 11.50 1.85 -9.19
CA ASP A 75 11.85 1.14 -10.41
C ASP A 75 13.27 0.53 -10.31
N ALA A 76 14.24 1.33 -9.86
CA ALA A 76 15.62 0.89 -9.71
C ALA A 76 15.76 -0.30 -8.74
N ILE A 77 15.12 -0.23 -7.57
CA ILE A 77 15.25 -1.29 -6.56
C ILE A 77 14.53 -2.59 -6.98
N ASN A 78 13.35 -2.47 -7.61
CA ASN A 78 12.65 -3.66 -8.10
C ASN A 78 13.35 -4.28 -9.32
N ASN A 79 13.96 -3.48 -10.21
CA ASN A 79 14.80 -3.96 -11.30
C ASN A 79 16.06 -4.67 -10.79
N HIS A 80 16.70 -4.13 -9.75
CA HIS A 80 17.84 -4.79 -9.10
C HIS A 80 17.49 -6.21 -8.63
N TRP A 81 16.28 -6.40 -8.09
CA TRP A 81 15.76 -7.70 -7.66
C TRP A 81 15.12 -8.50 -8.81
N GLN A 82 15.28 -8.07 -10.06
CA GLN A 82 14.67 -8.71 -11.25
C GLN A 82 13.15 -8.87 -11.17
N ARG A 83 12.48 -7.89 -10.54
CA ARG A 83 11.03 -7.84 -10.38
C ARG A 83 10.46 -6.50 -10.84
N PRO A 84 10.60 -6.15 -12.15
CA PRO A 84 10.10 -4.87 -12.66
C PRO A 84 8.59 -4.77 -12.49
N ASN A 85 8.11 -3.57 -12.15
CA ASN A 85 6.69 -3.24 -12.00
C ASN A 85 5.91 -4.31 -11.23
N PRO A 86 6.29 -4.64 -9.98
CA PRO A 86 5.75 -5.81 -9.29
C PRO A 86 4.26 -5.71 -8.99
N ILE A 87 3.71 -4.49 -8.79
CA ILE A 87 2.27 -4.29 -8.56
C ILE A 87 1.50 -4.53 -9.86
N ALA A 88 1.99 -4.00 -10.98
CA ALA A 88 1.38 -4.25 -12.29
C ALA A 88 1.48 -5.73 -12.68
N ALA A 89 2.60 -6.39 -12.38
CA ALA A 89 2.76 -7.82 -12.59
C ALA A 89 1.73 -8.65 -11.80
N LEU A 90 1.44 -8.27 -10.55
CA LEU A 90 0.38 -8.90 -9.76
C LEU A 90 -1.01 -8.65 -10.37
N ALA A 91 -1.30 -7.42 -10.79
CA ALA A 91 -2.58 -7.08 -11.39
C ALA A 91 -2.88 -7.87 -12.68
N LYS A 92 -1.83 -8.16 -13.46
CA LYS A 92 -1.92 -8.95 -14.70
C LYS A 92 -2.27 -10.44 -14.46
N ARG A 93 -2.05 -10.97 -13.28
CA ARG A 93 -2.29 -12.39 -12.99
C ARG A 93 -3.79 -12.71 -13.00
N ALA A 94 -4.17 -13.80 -13.66
CA ALA A 94 -5.57 -14.23 -13.77
C ALA A 94 -6.13 -14.84 -12.46
N ASP A 95 -5.25 -15.39 -11.62
CA ASP A 95 -5.62 -15.97 -10.32
C ASP A 95 -5.84 -14.91 -9.23
N ILE A 96 -5.40 -13.66 -9.46
CA ILE A 96 -5.66 -12.54 -8.55
C ILE A 96 -6.95 -11.84 -8.95
N LYS A 97 -7.93 -11.87 -8.04
CA LYS A 97 -9.25 -11.26 -8.25
C LYS A 97 -9.32 -9.82 -7.74
N HIS A 98 -8.69 -9.55 -6.61
CA HIS A 98 -8.70 -8.25 -5.96
C HIS A 98 -7.32 -7.89 -5.40
N ILE A 99 -6.98 -6.61 -5.48
CA ILE A 99 -5.79 -6.02 -4.88
C ILE A 99 -6.23 -4.80 -4.08
N LEU A 100 -6.06 -4.86 -2.77
CA LEU A 100 -6.30 -3.75 -1.87
C LEU A 100 -4.96 -3.07 -1.60
N ILE A 101 -4.86 -1.80 -1.91
CA ILE A 101 -3.64 -1.00 -1.76
C ILE A 101 -3.90 0.11 -0.76
N ALA A 102 -3.23 0.06 0.39
CA ALA A 102 -3.33 1.06 1.45
C ALA A 102 -1.97 1.75 1.65
N LEU A 103 -1.82 2.95 1.12
CA LEU A 103 -0.56 3.69 1.09
C LEU A 103 -0.75 5.15 1.52
N SER A 104 0.19 5.66 2.32
CA SER A 104 0.27 7.10 2.57
C SER A 104 0.69 7.86 1.30
N ALA A 105 0.46 9.17 1.26
CA ALA A 105 0.78 10.01 0.10
C ALA A 105 2.23 9.87 -0.37
N ASN A 106 3.18 9.72 0.55
CA ASN A 106 4.58 9.53 0.21
C ASN A 106 4.86 8.18 -0.48
N TYR A 107 4.15 7.14 -0.07
CA TYR A 107 4.26 5.83 -0.69
C TYR A 107 3.47 5.73 -2.00
N VAL A 108 2.42 6.54 -2.19
CA VAL A 108 1.79 6.71 -3.51
C VAL A 108 2.80 7.27 -4.51
N ASP A 109 3.57 8.31 -4.14
CA ASP A 109 4.66 8.81 -4.99
C ASP A 109 5.69 7.72 -5.31
N LEU A 110 6.02 6.89 -4.32
CA LEU A 110 7.01 5.82 -4.50
C LEU A 110 6.60 4.83 -5.57
N VAL A 111 5.35 4.42 -5.60
CA VAL A 111 4.86 3.36 -6.51
C VAL A 111 4.17 3.90 -7.77
N ALA A 112 4.20 5.21 -8.01
CA ALA A 112 3.41 5.86 -9.06
C ALA A 112 3.70 5.31 -10.47
N ASN A 113 4.96 5.08 -10.82
CA ASN A 113 5.35 4.51 -12.12
C ASN A 113 4.81 3.09 -12.30
N ASP A 114 4.92 2.25 -11.28
CA ASP A 114 4.44 0.87 -11.30
C ASP A 114 2.90 0.83 -11.46
N LEU A 115 2.16 1.67 -10.70
CA LEU A 115 0.72 1.80 -10.88
C LEU A 115 0.37 2.20 -12.32
N ALA A 116 1.10 3.13 -12.91
CA ALA A 116 0.86 3.60 -14.28
C ALA A 116 1.00 2.49 -15.33
N GLN A 117 1.74 1.42 -15.03
CA GLN A 117 1.90 0.26 -15.92
C GLN A 117 0.71 -0.72 -15.87
N ILE A 118 -0.23 -0.55 -14.95
CA ILE A 118 -1.40 -1.44 -14.85
C ILE A 118 -2.34 -1.21 -16.02
N ALA A 119 -2.56 -2.26 -16.80
CA ALA A 119 -3.44 -2.23 -17.96
C ALA A 119 -4.89 -1.86 -17.57
N THR A 120 -5.60 -1.17 -18.47
CA THR A 120 -6.97 -0.72 -18.23
C THR A 120 -7.91 -1.85 -17.81
N ASN A 121 -7.76 -3.03 -18.41
CA ASN A 121 -8.59 -4.20 -18.11
C ASN A 121 -8.30 -4.82 -16.72
N ASP A 122 -7.15 -4.52 -16.11
CA ASP A 122 -6.79 -5.03 -14.78
C ASP A 122 -7.14 -4.04 -13.64
N ARG A 123 -7.40 -2.77 -13.97
CA ARG A 123 -7.75 -1.73 -12.98
C ARG A 123 -9.00 -2.05 -12.14
N PRO A 124 -10.05 -2.70 -12.66
CA PRO A 124 -11.22 -3.04 -11.85
C PRO A 124 -10.92 -3.96 -10.65
N LYS A 125 -9.79 -4.66 -10.65
CA LYS A 125 -9.32 -5.48 -9.52
C LYS A 125 -8.85 -4.63 -8.33
N LEU A 126 -8.51 -3.36 -8.53
CA LEU A 126 -7.88 -2.51 -7.53
C LEU A 126 -8.89 -1.77 -6.67
N ARG A 127 -8.55 -1.61 -5.38
CA ARG A 127 -9.17 -0.68 -4.44
C ARG A 127 -8.05 0.07 -3.74
N LEU A 128 -8.04 1.40 -3.90
CA LEU A 128 -6.98 2.26 -3.38
C LEU A 128 -7.46 2.99 -2.12
N PHE A 129 -6.73 2.82 -1.04
CA PHE A 129 -6.99 3.48 0.23
C PHE A 129 -5.83 4.44 0.50
N THR A 130 -6.11 5.73 0.45
CA THR A 130 -5.13 6.77 0.71
C THR A 130 -5.82 8.05 1.17
N SER A 131 -5.05 8.98 1.73
CA SER A 131 -5.55 10.29 2.11
C SER A 131 -5.77 11.19 0.89
N ARG A 132 -6.49 12.31 1.07
CA ARG A 132 -6.70 13.31 0.00
C ARG A 132 -5.38 13.75 -0.68
N PRO A 133 -4.30 14.08 0.04
CA PRO A 133 -3.00 14.34 -0.60
C PRO A 133 -2.44 13.14 -1.39
N GLY A 134 -2.77 11.92 -0.99
CA GLY A 134 -2.40 10.72 -1.73
C GLY A 134 -3.19 10.59 -3.03
N ILE A 135 -4.49 10.90 -3.03
CA ILE A 135 -5.32 10.89 -4.25
C ILE A 135 -4.77 11.89 -5.27
N GLU A 136 -4.35 13.08 -4.83
CA GLU A 136 -3.79 14.12 -5.69
C GLU A 136 -2.47 13.68 -6.37
N ARG A 137 -1.72 12.75 -5.75
CA ARG A 137 -0.47 12.18 -6.27
C ARG A 137 -0.66 10.95 -7.14
N LEU A 138 -1.86 10.35 -7.14
CA LEU A 138 -2.16 9.25 -8.05
C LEU A 138 -2.13 9.72 -9.51
N PRO A 139 -1.66 8.87 -10.45
CA PRO A 139 -1.91 9.11 -11.85
C PRO A 139 -3.40 9.39 -12.09
N GLU A 140 -3.73 10.36 -12.93
CA GLU A 140 -5.09 10.89 -13.07
C GLU A 140 -6.15 9.79 -13.23
N HIS A 141 -5.87 8.83 -14.08
CA HIS A 141 -6.78 7.71 -14.38
C HIS A 141 -6.91 6.66 -13.26
N PHE A 142 -6.16 6.81 -12.16
CA PHE A 142 -6.31 5.99 -10.94
C PHE A 142 -7.11 6.68 -9.85
N ARG A 143 -7.35 7.99 -9.95
CA ARG A 143 -8.06 8.74 -8.89
C ARG A 143 -9.47 8.23 -8.66
N SER A 144 -10.15 7.77 -9.72
CA SER A 144 -11.48 7.15 -9.63
C SER A 144 -11.51 5.79 -8.93
N LEU A 145 -10.36 5.16 -8.73
CA LEU A 145 -10.23 3.88 -8.01
C LEU A 145 -9.98 4.10 -6.52
N ALA A 146 -9.75 5.34 -6.09
CA ALA A 146 -9.60 5.68 -4.69
C ALA A 146 -10.95 5.49 -3.97
N MET A 147 -10.91 4.77 -2.86
CA MET A 147 -12.08 4.53 -2.04
C MET A 147 -12.49 5.83 -1.33
N PRO A 148 -13.80 6.13 -1.19
CA PRO A 148 -14.31 7.41 -0.73
C PRO A 148 -14.22 7.58 0.79
N TYR A 149 -13.00 7.51 1.33
CA TYR A 149 -12.70 7.71 2.74
C TYR A 149 -12.14 9.11 2.99
N ASP A 150 -12.63 9.74 4.06
CA ASP A 150 -12.24 11.07 4.49
C ASP A 150 -12.15 11.16 6.03
N GLU A 151 -12.09 12.38 6.54
CA GLU A 151 -11.98 12.68 7.97
C GLU A 151 -13.14 12.15 8.83
N ARG A 152 -14.27 11.77 8.25
CA ARG A 152 -15.39 11.14 8.99
C ARG A 152 -14.99 9.82 9.64
N LEU A 153 -13.93 9.17 9.14
CA LEU A 153 -13.37 7.98 9.77
C LEU A 153 -12.87 8.27 11.20
N GLU A 154 -12.46 9.51 11.48
CA GLU A 154 -11.99 9.92 12.82
C GLU A 154 -13.11 9.96 13.87
N SER A 155 -14.36 10.00 13.44
CA SER A 155 -15.52 9.90 14.33
C SER A 155 -15.99 8.46 14.56
N SER A 156 -15.29 7.49 13.95
CA SER A 156 -15.58 6.05 14.08
C SER A 156 -14.75 5.40 15.19
N ARG A 157 -15.08 4.14 15.52
CA ARG A 157 -14.26 3.31 16.40
C ARG A 157 -12.83 3.03 15.87
N LEU A 158 -12.60 3.35 14.61
CA LEU A 158 -11.30 3.26 13.97
C LEU A 158 -10.56 4.59 13.87
N ALA A 159 -10.89 5.56 14.74
CA ALA A 159 -10.14 6.81 14.86
C ALA A 159 -8.64 6.56 15.10
N GLY A 160 -7.77 7.45 14.60
CA GLY A 160 -6.33 7.28 14.72
C GLY A 160 -5.53 8.45 14.14
N THR A 161 -4.38 8.18 13.58
CA THR A 161 -3.46 9.18 13.04
C THR A 161 -3.55 9.28 11.51
N ARG A 162 -2.99 10.36 10.95
CA ARG A 162 -2.88 10.50 9.49
C ARG A 162 -1.96 9.44 8.88
N ALA A 163 -0.99 8.96 9.65
CA ALA A 163 -0.03 7.97 9.17
C ALA A 163 -0.66 6.59 8.93
N ASP A 164 -1.65 6.20 9.75
CA ASP A 164 -2.33 4.92 9.65
C ASP A 164 -3.71 4.99 8.96
N PHE A 165 -4.10 6.19 8.50
CA PHE A 165 -5.38 6.42 7.84
C PHE A 165 -5.67 5.45 6.67
N PRO A 166 -4.75 5.16 5.75
CA PRO A 166 -5.03 4.24 4.64
C PRO A 166 -5.39 2.83 5.12
N GLN A 167 -4.67 2.30 6.09
CA GLN A 167 -4.90 0.94 6.60
C GLN A 167 -6.17 0.85 7.44
N ARG A 168 -6.49 1.90 8.22
CA ARG A 168 -7.77 2.00 8.94
C ARG A 168 -8.96 2.07 7.98
N SER A 169 -8.83 2.83 6.90
CA SER A 169 -9.85 2.91 5.84
C SER A 169 -10.07 1.56 5.19
N MET A 170 -8.99 0.85 4.84
CA MET A 170 -9.04 -0.50 4.29
C MET A 170 -9.69 -1.49 5.28
N ARG A 171 -9.34 -1.42 6.55
CA ARG A 171 -9.94 -2.24 7.60
C ARG A 171 -11.44 -1.97 7.73
N HIS A 172 -11.86 -0.72 7.78
CA HIS A 172 -13.28 -0.35 7.84
C HIS A 172 -14.06 -0.91 6.64
N PHE A 173 -13.50 -0.78 5.44
CA PHE A 173 -14.10 -1.36 4.24
C PHE A 173 -14.32 -2.86 4.37
N VAL A 174 -13.31 -3.60 4.82
CA VAL A 174 -13.40 -5.06 4.97
C VAL A 174 -14.39 -5.45 6.07
N GLU A 175 -14.47 -4.69 7.16
CA GLU A 175 -15.48 -4.90 8.19
C GLU A 175 -16.91 -4.74 7.65
N LEU A 176 -17.13 -3.76 6.77
CA LEU A 176 -18.44 -3.54 6.14
C LEU A 176 -18.85 -4.68 5.20
N ILE A 177 -17.93 -5.15 4.35
CA ILE A 177 -18.24 -6.23 3.40
C ILE A 177 -18.29 -7.61 4.04
N ALA A 178 -17.64 -7.79 5.21
CA ALA A 178 -17.62 -9.02 5.97
C ALA A 178 -18.72 -9.07 7.04
N ALA A 179 -19.45 -7.97 7.27
CA ALA A 179 -20.62 -7.97 8.16
C ALA A 179 -21.68 -8.92 7.60
N PRO A 180 -22.32 -9.75 8.45
CA PRO A 180 -23.47 -10.52 8.01
C PRO A 180 -24.52 -9.56 7.45
N THR A 181 -25.00 -9.81 6.24
CA THR A 181 -26.22 -9.15 5.77
C THR A 181 -27.33 -9.66 6.67
N ASP A 182 -27.84 -8.79 7.57
CA ASP A 182 -29.04 -9.09 8.33
C ASP A 182 -30.19 -9.30 7.33
N SER A 183 -30.35 -10.55 6.91
CA SER A 183 -31.56 -11.02 6.25
C SER A 183 -32.61 -11.29 7.32
N SER A 184 -33.09 -10.22 7.97
CA SER A 184 -34.27 -10.30 8.83
C SER A 184 -35.12 -9.06 8.65
N SER A 185 -35.95 -9.10 7.63
CA SER A 185 -37.23 -8.40 7.62
C SER A 185 -38.21 -9.29 6.88
N ALA A 186 -38.82 -10.18 7.64
CA ALA A 186 -40.13 -10.72 7.33
C ALA A 186 -41.17 -9.83 7.97
#